data_0b6386d1bf2d36dea6826c00a22d20e1
#
_entry.id   0b6386d1bf2d36dea6826c00a22d20e1
#
_cell.length_a   1.000
_cell.length_b   1.000
_cell.length_c   1.000
_cell.angle_alpha   90.00
_cell.angle_beta   90.00
_cell.angle_gamma   90.00
#
_symmetry.space_group_name_H-M   'P 1'
#
loop_
_entity.id
_entity.type
_entity.pdbx_description
1 polymer ?
#
loop_
_entity_poly.entity_id
_entity_poly.type
_entity_poly.pdbx_seq_one_letter_code
_entity_poly.pdbx_strand_id
1 'polypeptide(L)'
;MTGSRFAYLKGDLVKLQFALIQFVMDKLSDQAFIDEVIAENNLTVSNKPFLPVLPPFMLRTELYDAMDRLEPRDDRYKIEDEDLWLQGSAEHVLGSMHADEIF
;
A
#
# COMPACT_ATOMS: atom_id res chain seq x y z
N MET A 1 18.27 2.99 20.88
CA MET A 1 18.54 3.05 19.41
C MET A 1 17.72 1.98 18.71
N THR A 2 17.07 2.33 17.62
CA THR A 2 16.15 1.45 16.89
C THR A 2 16.84 0.53 15.84
N GLY A 3 18.16 0.42 15.87
CA GLY A 3 18.95 -0.37 14.93
C GLY A 3 19.33 0.37 13.65
N SER A 4 20.17 -0.25 12.80
CA SER A 4 20.78 0.37 11.62
C SER A 4 19.83 0.67 10.46
N ARG A 5 18.62 0.07 10.46
CA ARG A 5 17.60 0.21 9.42
C ARG A 5 16.43 1.11 9.81
N PHE A 6 16.46 1.67 11.01
CA PHE A 6 15.40 2.55 11.53
C PHE A 6 15.94 3.95 11.72
N ALA A 7 15.15 4.93 11.33
CA ALA A 7 15.49 6.34 11.44
C ALA A 7 14.31 7.15 11.95
N TYR A 8 14.62 8.24 12.65
CA TYR A 8 13.65 9.26 12.99
C TYR A 8 13.73 10.41 11.99
N LEU A 9 12.60 10.77 11.39
CA LEU A 9 12.48 12.02 10.66
C LEU A 9 12.06 13.12 11.61
N LYS A 10 12.62 14.32 11.45
CA LYS A 10 12.32 15.47 12.32
C LYS A 10 12.10 16.74 11.51
N GLY A 11 11.25 17.61 12.05
CA GLY A 11 11.04 18.94 11.51
C GLY A 11 10.57 18.92 10.05
N ASP A 12 11.27 19.64 9.20
CA ASP A 12 10.88 19.82 7.80
C ASP A 12 10.92 18.52 6.98
N LEU A 13 11.69 17.53 7.38
CA LEU A 13 11.68 16.21 6.72
C LEU A 13 10.33 15.49 6.92
N VAL A 14 9.70 15.66 8.08
CA VAL A 14 8.35 15.12 8.32
C VAL A 14 7.34 15.80 7.42
N LYS A 15 7.40 17.15 7.34
CA LYS A 15 6.53 17.93 6.47
C LYS A 15 6.70 17.55 5.00
N LEU A 16 7.95 17.34 4.55
CA LEU A 16 8.25 16.92 3.20
C LEU A 16 7.65 15.54 2.88
N GLN A 17 7.74 14.58 3.79
CA GLN A 17 7.13 13.26 3.61
C GLN A 17 5.62 13.35 3.40
N PHE A 18 4.92 14.09 4.26
CA PHE A 18 3.47 14.28 4.13
C PHE A 18 3.09 15.08 2.88
N ALA A 19 3.89 16.06 2.49
CA ALA A 19 3.69 16.81 1.26
C ALA A 19 3.81 15.93 0.00
N LEU A 20 4.76 15.01 -0.03
CA LEU A 20 4.92 14.05 -1.12
C LEU A 20 3.72 13.09 -1.20
N ILE A 21 3.25 12.59 -0.07
CA ILE A 21 2.05 11.73 -0.01
C ILE A 21 0.83 12.51 -0.54
N GLN A 22 0.61 13.74 -0.06
CA GLN A 22 -0.50 14.58 -0.49
C GLN A 22 -0.43 14.88 -2.00
N PHE A 23 0.76 15.20 -2.51
CA PHE A 23 0.98 15.44 -3.94
C PHE A 23 0.55 14.25 -4.79
N VAL A 24 0.95 13.03 -4.40
CA VAL A 24 0.58 11.80 -5.14
C VAL A 24 -0.93 11.56 -5.07
N MET A 25 -1.53 11.68 -3.88
CA MET A 25 -2.98 11.52 -3.72
C MET A 25 -3.75 12.52 -4.56
N ASP A 26 -3.37 13.78 -4.57
CA ASP A 26 -4.04 14.83 -5.35
C ASP A 26 -3.97 14.53 -6.84
N LYS A 27 -2.79 14.12 -7.35
CA LYS A 27 -2.60 13.80 -8.75
C LYS A 27 -3.41 12.58 -9.20
N LEU A 28 -3.36 11.49 -8.46
CA LEU A 28 -4.03 10.25 -8.82
C LEU A 28 -5.55 10.31 -8.62
N SER A 29 -6.05 11.23 -7.79
CA SER A 29 -7.49 11.48 -7.57
C SER A 29 -8.08 12.53 -8.50
N ASP A 30 -7.26 13.22 -9.29
CA ASP A 30 -7.68 14.30 -10.18
C ASP A 30 -8.09 13.75 -11.55
N GLN A 31 -9.37 13.87 -11.89
CA GLN A 31 -9.93 13.42 -13.17
C GLN A 31 -9.24 14.12 -14.36
N ALA A 32 -9.01 15.41 -14.28
CA ALA A 32 -8.39 16.17 -15.36
C ALA A 32 -6.96 15.70 -15.64
N PHE A 33 -6.20 15.41 -14.60
CA PHE A 33 -4.84 14.86 -14.72
C PHE A 33 -4.85 13.46 -15.37
N ILE A 34 -5.78 12.58 -14.98
CA ILE A 34 -5.90 11.24 -15.55
C ILE A 34 -6.27 11.33 -17.04
N ASP A 35 -7.23 12.18 -17.40
CA ASP A 35 -7.64 12.38 -18.79
C ASP A 35 -6.49 12.93 -19.66
N GLU A 36 -5.70 13.87 -19.13
CA GLU A 36 -4.51 14.42 -19.81
C GLU A 36 -3.47 13.32 -20.09
N VAL A 37 -3.11 12.52 -19.08
CA VAL A 37 -2.13 11.43 -19.22
C VAL A 37 -2.59 10.40 -20.25
N ILE A 38 -3.88 10.03 -20.24
CA ILE A 38 -4.46 9.09 -21.21
C ILE A 38 -4.36 9.64 -22.61
N ALA A 39 -4.74 10.91 -22.82
CA ALA A 39 -4.72 11.56 -24.12
C ALA A 39 -3.29 11.73 -24.66
N GLU A 40 -2.35 12.22 -23.86
CA GLU A 40 -0.95 12.43 -24.27
C GLU A 40 -0.24 11.15 -24.67
N ASN A 41 -0.59 10.03 -24.04
CA ASN A 41 0.04 8.73 -24.28
C ASN A 41 -0.79 7.80 -25.17
N ASN A 42 -1.93 8.26 -25.69
CA ASN A 42 -2.85 7.49 -26.53
C ASN A 42 -3.25 6.14 -25.89
N LEU A 43 -3.54 6.14 -24.58
CA LEU A 43 -3.87 4.92 -23.85
C LEU A 43 -5.33 4.53 -24.05
N THR A 44 -5.58 3.20 -24.08
CA THR A 44 -6.94 2.64 -24.12
C THR A 44 -7.20 1.95 -22.77
N VAL A 45 -7.41 2.76 -21.75
CA VAL A 45 -7.63 2.31 -20.36
C VAL A 45 -8.79 3.09 -19.73
N SER A 46 -9.26 2.63 -18.59
CA SER A 46 -10.25 3.37 -17.80
C SER A 46 -9.70 4.73 -17.38
N ASN A 47 -10.50 5.77 -17.47
CA ASN A 47 -10.15 7.13 -17.03
C ASN A 47 -10.64 7.43 -15.61
N LYS A 48 -11.11 6.43 -14.86
CA LYS A 48 -11.52 6.63 -13.48
C LYS A 48 -10.33 7.03 -12.62
N PRO A 49 -10.45 8.08 -11.79
CA PRO A 49 -9.42 8.42 -10.82
C PRO A 49 -9.19 7.29 -9.82
N PHE A 50 -7.98 7.24 -9.27
CA PHE A 50 -7.67 6.31 -8.20
C PHE A 50 -8.36 6.73 -6.89
N LEU A 51 -8.87 5.75 -6.17
CA LEU A 51 -9.45 5.96 -4.85
C LEU A 51 -8.37 5.74 -3.79
N PRO A 52 -8.02 6.74 -2.97
CA PRO A 52 -7.09 6.55 -1.87
C PRO A 52 -7.61 5.54 -0.85
N VAL A 53 -6.75 4.62 -0.44
CA VAL A 53 -7.06 3.61 0.57
C VAL A 53 -5.98 3.62 1.64
N LEU A 54 -6.38 3.63 2.90
CA LEU A 54 -5.50 3.42 4.06
C LEU A 54 -5.80 2.04 4.65
N PRO A 55 -5.00 1.02 4.31
CA PRO A 55 -5.22 -0.34 4.78
C PRO A 55 -4.71 -0.55 6.21
N PRO A 56 -5.14 -1.64 6.90
CA PRO A 56 -4.53 -2.06 8.15
C PRO A 56 -3.07 -2.49 7.94
N PHE A 57 -2.30 -2.54 9.03
CA PHE A 57 -0.89 -2.94 8.99
C PHE A 57 -0.67 -4.43 9.25
N MET A 58 -1.72 -5.18 9.55
CA MET A 58 -1.66 -6.58 9.94
C MET A 58 -2.68 -7.41 9.18
N LEU A 59 -2.33 -8.69 8.98
CA LEU A 59 -3.14 -9.69 8.29
C LEU A 59 -3.24 -10.97 9.12
N ARG A 60 -4.36 -11.67 9.01
CA ARG A 60 -4.50 -13.05 9.50
C ARG A 60 -3.70 -14.01 8.63
N THR A 61 -3.24 -15.11 9.23
CA THR A 61 -2.51 -16.17 8.54
C THR A 61 -3.23 -16.65 7.28
N GLU A 62 -4.51 -16.91 7.37
CA GLU A 62 -5.34 -17.40 6.25
C GLU A 62 -5.30 -16.47 5.02
N LEU A 63 -5.45 -15.17 5.23
CA LEU A 63 -5.42 -14.19 4.13
C LEU A 63 -4.02 -14.03 3.53
N TYR A 64 -3.00 -14.09 4.38
CA TYR A 64 -1.62 -13.95 3.95
C TYR A 64 -1.17 -15.17 3.13
N ASP A 65 -1.57 -16.37 3.56
CA ASP A 65 -1.25 -17.64 2.93
C ASP A 65 -1.99 -17.81 1.59
N ALA A 66 -3.27 -17.39 1.54
CA ALA A 66 -4.08 -17.45 0.33
C ALA A 66 -3.50 -16.64 -0.85
N MET A 67 -2.70 -15.62 -0.56
CA MET A 67 -2.00 -14.83 -1.59
C MET A 67 -0.61 -15.39 -1.96
N ASP A 68 -0.21 -16.54 -1.40
CA ASP A 68 1.14 -17.12 -1.57
C ASP A 68 2.27 -16.14 -1.23
N ARG A 69 2.08 -15.35 -0.17
CA ARG A 69 3.02 -14.29 0.26
C ARG A 69 3.55 -14.50 1.68
N LEU A 70 3.09 -15.54 2.37
CA LEU A 70 3.54 -15.83 3.72
C LEU A 70 4.93 -16.50 3.74
N GLU A 71 5.23 -17.32 2.73
CA GLU A 71 6.54 -17.96 2.64
C GLU A 71 7.61 -17.06 1.97
N PRO A 72 8.86 -17.10 2.43
CA PRO A 72 9.34 -17.81 3.62
C PRO A 72 8.91 -17.11 4.93
N ARG A 73 8.36 -17.88 5.87
CA ARG A 73 7.84 -17.34 7.16
C ARG A 73 8.91 -16.65 8.00
N ASP A 74 10.15 -17.11 7.90
CA ASP A 74 11.28 -16.54 8.65
C ASP A 74 11.57 -15.06 8.28
N ASP A 75 11.12 -14.62 7.12
CA ASP A 75 11.23 -13.23 6.66
C ASP A 75 10.01 -12.38 7.05
N ARG A 76 9.05 -12.95 7.76
CA ARG A 76 7.82 -12.29 8.20
C ARG A 76 7.80 -12.11 9.71
N TYR A 77 7.06 -11.10 10.17
CA TYR A 77 6.93 -10.80 11.59
C TYR A 77 5.54 -11.19 12.07
N LYS A 78 5.47 -12.22 12.88
CA LYS A 78 4.25 -12.65 13.56
C LYS A 78 4.10 -11.94 14.91
N ILE A 79 2.89 -11.60 15.27
CA ILE A 79 2.57 -11.13 16.63
C ILE A 79 2.49 -12.36 17.53
N GLU A 80 3.24 -12.34 18.64
CA GLU A 80 3.26 -13.43 19.62
C GLU A 80 1.84 -13.66 20.19
N ASP A 81 1.46 -14.93 20.29
CA ASP A 81 0.16 -15.37 20.84
C ASP A 81 -1.09 -14.91 20.04
N GLU A 82 -0.91 -14.29 18.87
CA GLU A 82 -2.01 -13.85 18.01
C GLU A 82 -1.93 -14.50 16.61
N ASP A 83 -3.08 -14.65 15.96
CA ASP A 83 -3.15 -15.04 14.54
C ASP A 83 -3.01 -13.81 13.63
N LEU A 84 -1.96 -13.02 13.86
CA LEU A 84 -1.70 -11.80 13.12
C LEU A 84 -0.23 -11.71 12.71
N TRP A 85 -0.02 -11.18 11.51
CA TRP A 85 1.29 -10.92 10.95
C TRP A 85 1.38 -9.47 10.50
N LEU A 86 2.54 -8.84 10.67
CA LEU A 86 2.80 -7.55 10.07
C LEU A 86 2.85 -7.69 8.55
N GLN A 87 2.25 -6.74 7.84
CA GLN A 87 2.36 -6.71 6.38
C GLN A 87 3.81 -6.51 5.94
N GLY A 88 4.23 -7.23 4.91
CA GLY A 88 5.53 -7.03 4.27
C GLY A 88 5.51 -5.90 3.24
N SER A 89 4.33 -5.64 2.66
CA SER A 89 4.06 -4.53 1.74
C SER A 89 2.56 -4.22 1.69
N ALA A 90 2.19 -3.06 1.15
CA ALA A 90 0.78 -2.67 0.97
C ALA A 90 0.01 -3.64 0.04
N GLU A 91 0.68 -4.30 -0.88
CA GLU A 91 0.13 -5.32 -1.77
C GLU A 91 -0.64 -6.40 -1.01
N HIS A 92 -0.10 -6.86 0.13
CA HIS A 92 -0.70 -7.93 0.92
C HIS A 92 -2.06 -7.54 1.52
N VAL A 93 -2.15 -6.36 2.09
CA VAL A 93 -3.40 -5.88 2.70
C VAL A 93 -4.40 -5.39 1.67
N LEU A 94 -3.95 -4.81 0.56
CA LEU A 94 -4.82 -4.42 -0.55
C LEU A 94 -5.39 -5.64 -1.27
N GLY A 95 -4.58 -6.69 -1.49
CA GLY A 95 -5.07 -7.95 -2.04
C GLY A 95 -6.13 -8.60 -1.16
N SER A 96 -5.97 -8.54 0.16
CA SER A 96 -6.94 -9.10 1.10
C SER A 96 -8.28 -8.37 1.15
N MET A 97 -8.35 -7.11 0.71
CA MET A 97 -9.64 -6.40 0.56
C MET A 97 -10.59 -7.10 -0.43
N HIS A 98 -10.00 -7.84 -1.37
CA HIS A 98 -10.71 -8.50 -2.46
C HIS A 98 -10.70 -10.03 -2.30
N ALA A 99 -10.50 -10.50 -1.08
CA ALA A 99 -10.61 -11.93 -0.78
C ALA A 99 -12.00 -12.45 -1.19
N ASP A 100 -12.03 -13.58 -1.86
CA ASP A 100 -13.25 -14.22 -2.38
C ASP A 100 -13.98 -13.45 -3.50
N GLU A 101 -13.39 -12.39 -4.06
CA GLU A 101 -13.92 -11.69 -5.22
C GLU A 101 -13.32 -12.25 -6.53
N ILE A 102 -14.15 -12.32 -7.57
CA ILE A 102 -13.74 -12.65 -8.95
C ILE A 102 -13.91 -11.38 -9.79
N PHE A 103 -12.82 -10.95 -10.44
CA PHE A 103 -12.81 -9.76 -11.29
C PHE A 103 -12.99 -10.12 -12.76
#